data_7a68bc8cf2c0ab47d03fd68131500db0
#
_entry.id   7a68bc8cf2c0ab47d03fd68131500db0
#
_cell.length_a   1.000
_cell.length_b   1.000
_cell.length_c   1.000
_cell.angle_alpha   90.00
_cell.angle_beta   90.00
_cell.angle_gamma   90.00
#
_symmetry.space_group_name_H-M   'P 1'
#
loop_
_entity.id
_entity.type
_entity.pdbx_description
1 polymer ?
#
loop_
_entity_poly.entity_id
_entity_poly.type
_entity_poly.pdbx_seq_one_letter_code
_entity_poly.pdbx_strand_id
1 'polypeptide(L)'
;AVAWFSLVVPILNVVWILSVGGKRRVGLHVVIAALALAGSISELLARLMMVGVENVGVWLSRDWNLDSWASEGDGMGWRTLEVGYMLSRGVILWIDAFEWLALAGIYILIFVSLRADRDSSGVTTFSMKWAYLGLVLGVLSLIAFLADTLRFLSWRLMSSLEMFVAILNTLILFPVWLLWLGRQLPRLRAKYEEESNSKEREALTVGLGNDKTNNAPGESFVIEDDAENENG
;
A
#
# COMPACT_ATOMS: atom_id res chain seq x y z
N ALA A 1 -5.40 6.57 13.03
CA ALA A 1 -4.19 7.10 12.36
C ALA A 1 -3.00 6.16 12.54
N VAL A 2 -2.62 5.79 13.79
CA VAL A 2 -1.43 4.93 14.04
C VAL A 2 -1.53 3.59 13.30
N ALA A 3 -2.70 2.96 13.26
CA ALA A 3 -2.92 1.68 12.60
C ALA A 3 -2.65 1.75 11.08
N TRP A 4 -3.10 2.80 10.40
CA TRP A 4 -2.86 3.00 8.98
C TRP A 4 -1.38 3.26 8.67
N PHE A 5 -0.72 4.13 9.45
CA PHE A 5 0.72 4.38 9.26
C PHE A 5 1.57 3.13 9.48
N SER A 6 1.19 2.29 10.46
CA SER A 6 1.87 1.00 10.68
C SER A 6 1.67 0.02 9.51
N LEU A 7 0.62 0.19 8.71
CA LEU A 7 0.28 -0.67 7.58
C LEU A 7 0.98 -0.23 6.28
N VAL A 8 1.24 1.06 6.09
CA VAL A 8 1.89 1.60 4.89
C VAL A 8 3.26 0.97 4.67
N VAL A 9 4.09 0.92 5.69
CA VAL A 9 5.46 0.39 5.58
C VAL A 9 5.48 -1.07 5.13
N PRO A 10 4.73 -2.00 5.75
CA PRO A 10 4.61 -3.38 5.27
C PRO A 10 4.11 -3.48 3.82
N ILE A 11 3.10 -2.69 3.44
CA ILE A 11 2.56 -2.72 2.08
C ILE A 11 3.59 -2.23 1.07
N LEU A 12 4.29 -1.13 1.34
CA LEU A 12 5.34 -0.62 0.46
C LEU A 12 6.49 -1.63 0.32
N ASN A 13 6.86 -2.33 1.39
CA ASN A 13 7.83 -3.42 1.32
C ASN A 13 7.35 -4.58 0.44
N VAL A 14 6.08 -4.99 0.57
CA VAL A 14 5.49 -6.02 -0.31
C VAL A 14 5.52 -5.56 -1.76
N VAL A 15 5.10 -4.32 -2.04
CA VAL A 15 5.12 -3.71 -3.38
C VAL A 15 6.53 -3.68 -3.95
N TRP A 16 7.51 -3.27 -3.14
CA TRP A 16 8.92 -3.24 -3.56
C TRP A 16 9.43 -4.63 -3.93
N ILE A 17 9.19 -5.63 -3.09
CA ILE A 17 9.58 -7.02 -3.35
C ILE A 17 8.92 -7.56 -4.62
N LEU A 18 7.62 -7.30 -4.82
CA LEU A 18 6.89 -7.69 -6.02
C LEU A 18 7.44 -6.99 -7.27
N SER A 19 7.89 -5.75 -7.15
CA SER A 19 8.45 -4.97 -8.27
C SER A 19 9.82 -5.48 -8.69
N VAL A 20 10.66 -5.92 -7.75
CA VAL A 20 11.98 -6.49 -8.01
C VAL A 20 11.88 -7.89 -8.61
N GLY A 21 10.95 -8.71 -8.10
CA GLY A 21 10.75 -10.11 -8.54
C GLY A 21 9.94 -10.27 -9.82
N GLY A 22 9.05 -9.34 -10.14
CA GLY A 22 8.06 -9.43 -11.21
C GLY A 22 8.20 -8.33 -12.28
N LYS A 23 8.90 -8.59 -13.35
CA LYS A 23 9.33 -7.60 -14.36
C LYS A 23 8.22 -6.88 -15.16
N ARG A 24 6.92 -7.13 -14.98
CA ARG A 24 5.90 -6.68 -15.97
C ARG A 24 4.71 -5.87 -15.44
N ARG A 25 4.59 -5.58 -14.12
CA ARG A 25 3.36 -4.96 -13.59
C ARG A 25 3.56 -3.72 -12.73
N VAL A 26 4.50 -2.88 -13.16
CA VAL A 26 4.81 -1.62 -12.48
C VAL A 26 3.53 -0.79 -12.22
N GLY A 27 2.62 -0.72 -13.20
CA GLY A 27 1.37 0.01 -13.04
C GLY A 27 0.49 -0.50 -11.89
N LEU A 28 0.36 -1.82 -11.72
CA LEU A 28 -0.41 -2.41 -10.62
C LEU A 28 0.23 -2.08 -9.25
N HIS A 29 1.55 -2.18 -9.16
CA HIS A 29 2.31 -1.90 -7.95
C HIS A 29 2.22 -0.41 -7.56
N VAL A 30 2.25 0.50 -8.54
CA VAL A 30 2.02 1.93 -8.32
C VAL A 30 0.62 2.19 -7.78
N VAL A 31 -0.42 1.52 -8.31
CA VAL A 31 -1.80 1.66 -7.81
C VAL A 31 -1.91 1.17 -6.36
N ILE A 32 -1.29 0.03 -6.00
CA ILE A 32 -1.29 -0.45 -4.61
C ILE A 32 -0.63 0.57 -3.68
N ALA A 33 0.54 1.11 -4.05
CA ALA A 33 1.24 2.12 -3.27
C ALA A 33 0.41 3.41 -3.13
N ALA A 34 -0.22 3.86 -4.23
CA ALA A 34 -1.09 5.03 -4.24
C ALA A 34 -2.30 4.85 -3.32
N LEU A 35 -2.95 3.67 -3.33
CA LEU A 35 -4.07 3.36 -2.43
C LEU A 35 -3.62 3.34 -0.97
N ALA A 36 -2.44 2.79 -0.66
CA ALA A 36 -1.92 2.78 0.70
C ALA A 36 -1.66 4.20 1.23
N LEU A 37 -1.09 5.07 0.41
CA LEU A 37 -0.87 6.48 0.75
C LEU A 37 -2.19 7.26 0.85
N ALA A 38 -3.10 7.08 -0.11
CA ALA A 38 -4.40 7.74 -0.10
C ALA A 38 -5.22 7.36 1.14
N GLY A 39 -5.30 6.06 1.49
CA GLY A 39 -5.97 5.60 2.69
C GLY A 39 -5.37 6.20 3.97
N SER A 40 -4.03 6.29 4.05
CA SER A 40 -3.36 6.90 5.22
C SER A 40 -3.63 8.40 5.34
N ILE A 41 -3.66 9.12 4.23
CA ILE A 41 -3.99 10.55 4.21
C ILE A 41 -5.46 10.75 4.60
N SER A 42 -6.35 9.91 4.09
CA SER A 42 -7.78 9.96 4.43
C SER A 42 -8.01 9.74 5.91
N GLU A 43 -7.40 8.71 6.52
CA GLU A 43 -7.47 8.47 7.97
C GLU A 43 -6.95 9.68 8.76
N LEU A 44 -5.83 10.29 8.37
CA LEU A 44 -5.32 11.47 9.04
C LEU A 44 -6.32 12.64 8.96
N LEU A 45 -6.90 12.88 7.80
CA LEU A 45 -7.89 13.94 7.58
C LEU A 45 -9.15 13.67 8.42
N ALA A 46 -9.68 12.44 8.45
CA ALA A 46 -10.83 12.07 9.24
C ALA A 46 -10.58 12.35 10.74
N ARG A 47 -9.41 11.98 11.27
CA ARG A 47 -9.06 12.23 12.68
C ARG A 47 -8.86 13.71 12.99
N LEU A 48 -8.23 14.46 12.10
CA LEU A 48 -8.08 15.91 12.28
C LEU A 48 -9.45 16.62 12.27
N MET A 49 -10.34 16.25 11.37
CA MET A 49 -11.70 16.77 11.32
C MET A 49 -12.48 16.42 12.59
N MET A 50 -12.38 15.16 13.06
CA MET A 50 -13.06 14.72 14.29
C MET A 50 -12.59 15.53 15.50
N VAL A 51 -11.27 15.69 15.68
CA VAL A 51 -10.70 16.51 16.76
C VAL A 51 -11.14 17.97 16.64
N GLY A 52 -11.18 18.51 15.42
CA GLY A 52 -11.68 19.87 15.17
C GLY A 52 -13.13 20.06 15.59
N VAL A 53 -14.00 19.14 15.20
CA VAL A 53 -15.44 19.16 15.56
C VAL A 53 -15.64 19.03 17.08
N GLU A 54 -14.90 18.12 17.73
CA GLU A 54 -14.97 17.93 19.19
C GLU A 54 -14.47 19.17 19.94
N ASN A 55 -13.36 19.76 19.51
CA ASN A 55 -12.82 20.99 20.14
C ASN A 55 -13.80 22.17 20.01
N VAL A 56 -14.39 22.37 18.83
CA VAL A 56 -15.43 23.40 18.64
C VAL A 56 -16.64 23.13 19.54
N GLY A 57 -17.08 21.87 19.65
CA GLY A 57 -18.17 21.49 20.55
C GLY A 57 -17.89 21.82 22.02
N VAL A 58 -16.66 21.50 22.50
CA VAL A 58 -16.21 21.84 23.86
C VAL A 58 -16.14 23.36 24.07
N TRP A 59 -15.59 24.09 23.10
CA TRP A 59 -15.50 25.55 23.19
C TRP A 59 -16.87 26.20 23.24
N LEU A 60 -17.80 25.81 22.35
CA LEU A 60 -19.17 26.29 22.34
C LEU A 60 -19.91 25.99 23.66
N SER A 61 -19.68 24.82 24.28
CA SER A 61 -20.32 24.44 25.54
C SER A 61 -19.81 25.21 26.74
N ARG A 62 -18.60 25.76 26.70
CA ARG A 62 -17.97 26.52 27.79
C ARG A 62 -18.21 28.00 27.70
N ASP A 63 -18.02 28.58 26.53
CA ASP A 63 -17.93 30.04 26.36
C ASP A 63 -19.23 30.66 25.86
N TRP A 64 -20.13 29.85 25.29
CA TRP A 64 -21.43 30.33 24.86
C TRP A 64 -22.50 29.90 25.86
N ASN A 65 -23.23 30.89 26.35
CA ASN A 65 -24.43 30.64 27.15
C ASN A 65 -25.51 30.10 26.20
N LEU A 66 -25.48 28.78 25.94
CA LEU A 66 -26.38 28.08 25.03
C LEU A 66 -27.85 28.30 25.39
N ASP A 67 -28.15 28.54 26.71
CA ASP A 67 -29.49 28.84 27.17
C ASP A 67 -30.01 30.19 26.65
N SER A 68 -29.11 31.19 26.49
CA SER A 68 -29.50 32.48 25.87
C SER A 68 -29.78 32.32 24.39
N TRP A 69 -29.00 31.50 23.71
CA TRP A 69 -29.18 31.21 22.28
C TRP A 69 -30.44 30.39 21.97
N ALA A 70 -30.83 29.53 22.91
CA ALA A 70 -32.08 28.75 22.82
C ALA A 70 -33.32 29.59 23.14
N SER A 71 -33.17 30.65 23.93
CA SER A 71 -34.28 31.52 24.37
C SER A 71 -34.55 32.71 23.45
N GLU A 72 -33.58 33.16 22.67
CA GLU A 72 -33.71 34.29 21.73
C GLU A 72 -34.20 33.83 20.35
N GLY A 73 -35.47 33.59 20.20
CA GLY A 73 -36.17 33.34 18.94
C GLY A 73 -36.03 31.91 18.41
N ASP A 74 -37.00 31.49 17.66
CA ASP A 74 -37.25 30.27 16.86
C ASP A 74 -36.34 29.02 16.91
N GLY A 75 -35.40 28.90 17.83
CA GLY A 75 -34.45 27.75 17.91
C GLY A 75 -33.53 27.59 16.67
N MET A 76 -33.44 28.60 15.84
CA MET A 76 -32.70 28.54 14.56
C MET A 76 -31.19 28.36 14.80
N GLY A 77 -30.64 28.95 15.85
CA GLY A 77 -29.23 28.78 16.22
C GLY A 77 -28.87 27.32 16.54
N TRP A 78 -29.70 26.64 17.33
CA TRP A 78 -29.53 25.21 17.64
C TRP A 78 -29.63 24.34 16.39
N ARG A 79 -30.58 24.57 15.52
CA ARG A 79 -30.74 23.84 14.25
C ARG A 79 -29.53 24.02 13.35
N THR A 80 -28.97 25.23 13.29
CA THR A 80 -27.75 25.50 12.48
C THR A 80 -26.56 24.75 13.01
N LEU A 81 -26.36 24.69 14.35
CA LEU A 81 -25.29 23.91 14.96
C LEU A 81 -25.50 22.41 14.75
N GLU A 82 -26.71 21.92 14.92
CA GLU A 82 -27.05 20.51 14.69
C GLU A 82 -26.78 20.10 13.24
N VAL A 83 -27.21 20.91 12.27
CA VAL A 83 -26.97 20.68 10.85
C VAL A 83 -25.46 20.71 10.57
N GLY A 84 -24.72 21.68 11.08
CA GLY A 84 -23.26 21.75 10.95
C GLY A 84 -22.54 20.53 11.51
N TYR A 85 -22.95 20.05 12.69
CA TYR A 85 -22.43 18.85 13.30
C TYR A 85 -22.74 17.60 12.46
N MET A 86 -23.98 17.45 12.01
CA MET A 86 -24.42 16.32 11.19
C MET A 86 -23.67 16.27 9.85
N LEU A 87 -23.49 17.42 9.19
CA LEU A 87 -22.71 17.52 7.96
C LEU A 87 -21.25 17.09 8.19
N SER A 88 -20.62 17.59 9.26
CA SER A 88 -19.24 17.21 9.61
C SER A 88 -19.10 15.70 9.88
N ARG A 89 -20.05 15.13 10.62
CA ARG A 89 -20.11 13.68 10.86
C ARG A 89 -20.31 12.92 9.55
N GLY A 90 -21.17 13.40 8.66
CA GLY A 90 -21.40 12.79 7.36
C GLY A 90 -20.12 12.73 6.52
N VAL A 91 -19.34 13.81 6.47
CA VAL A 91 -18.05 13.85 5.75
C VAL A 91 -17.06 12.85 6.35
N ILE A 92 -16.95 12.78 7.67
CA ILE A 92 -16.05 11.81 8.34
C ILE A 92 -16.44 10.38 7.97
N LEU A 93 -17.73 10.04 8.00
CA LEU A 93 -18.22 8.70 7.63
C LEU A 93 -17.87 8.33 6.17
N TRP A 94 -17.95 9.28 5.24
CA TRP A 94 -17.55 9.04 3.85
C TRP A 94 -16.04 8.81 3.70
N ILE A 95 -15.24 9.50 4.50
CA ILE A 95 -13.78 9.30 4.52
C ILE A 95 -13.47 7.91 5.09
N ASP A 96 -14.11 7.51 6.19
CA ASP A 96 -13.96 6.16 6.78
C ASP A 96 -14.37 5.06 5.79
N ALA A 97 -15.48 5.27 5.04
CA ALA A 97 -15.88 4.35 3.97
C ALA A 97 -14.81 4.21 2.88
N PHE A 98 -14.19 5.33 2.45
CA PHE A 98 -13.11 5.30 1.46
C PHE A 98 -11.90 4.48 1.96
N GLU A 99 -11.61 4.50 3.24
CA GLU A 99 -10.52 3.70 3.81
C GLU A 99 -10.76 2.19 3.65
N TRP A 100 -11.98 1.74 3.87
CA TRP A 100 -12.37 0.35 3.62
C TRP A 100 -12.22 -0.03 2.15
N LEU A 101 -12.59 0.88 1.24
CA LEU A 101 -12.40 0.67 -0.20
C LEU A 101 -10.92 0.59 -0.58
N ALA A 102 -10.09 1.46 -0.02
CA ALA A 102 -8.65 1.45 -0.25
C ALA A 102 -8.00 0.14 0.24
N LEU A 103 -8.37 -0.33 1.44
CA LEU A 103 -7.93 -1.62 1.97
C LEU A 103 -8.36 -2.78 1.09
N ALA A 104 -9.62 -2.81 0.65
CA ALA A 104 -10.12 -3.81 -0.27
C ALA A 104 -9.30 -3.84 -1.56
N GLY A 105 -9.05 -2.68 -2.16
CA GLY A 105 -8.24 -2.54 -3.36
C GLY A 105 -6.82 -3.08 -3.15
N ILE A 106 -6.15 -2.69 -2.08
CA ILE A 106 -4.78 -3.13 -1.76
C ILE A 106 -4.70 -4.67 -1.70
N TYR A 107 -5.55 -5.30 -0.90
CA TYR A 107 -5.49 -6.76 -0.70
C TYR A 107 -5.86 -7.54 -1.96
N ILE A 108 -6.89 -7.11 -2.68
CA ILE A 108 -7.31 -7.76 -3.94
C ILE A 108 -6.22 -7.60 -5.00
N LEU A 109 -5.61 -6.43 -5.14
CA LEU A 109 -4.57 -6.20 -6.13
C LEU A 109 -3.26 -6.94 -5.80
N ILE A 110 -2.90 -7.08 -4.53
CA ILE A 110 -1.79 -7.96 -4.10
C ILE A 110 -2.07 -9.40 -4.51
N PHE A 111 -3.29 -9.90 -4.25
CA PHE A 111 -3.68 -11.25 -4.65
C PHE A 111 -3.61 -11.44 -6.18
N VAL A 112 -4.15 -10.51 -6.94
CA VAL A 112 -4.12 -10.53 -8.42
C VAL A 112 -2.68 -10.52 -8.94
N SER A 113 -1.80 -9.69 -8.36
CA SER A 113 -0.38 -9.64 -8.72
C SER A 113 0.28 -10.99 -8.52
N LEU A 114 0.13 -11.59 -7.34
CA LEU A 114 0.74 -12.88 -6.99
C LEU A 114 0.19 -14.05 -7.83
N ARG A 115 -1.11 -14.08 -8.08
CA ARG A 115 -1.71 -15.10 -8.93
C ARG A 115 -1.15 -15.06 -10.35
N ALA A 116 -1.01 -13.86 -10.86
CA ALA A 116 -0.51 -13.68 -12.21
C ALA A 116 1.00 -13.94 -12.34
N ASP A 117 1.80 -13.72 -11.29
CA ASP A 117 3.19 -14.14 -11.26
C ASP A 117 3.31 -15.66 -11.24
N ARG A 118 2.44 -16.34 -10.51
CA ARG A 118 2.35 -17.80 -10.53
C ARG A 118 2.04 -18.35 -11.91
N ASP A 119 1.05 -17.76 -12.59
CA ASP A 119 0.60 -18.22 -13.93
C ASP A 119 1.70 -18.01 -14.99
N SER A 120 2.58 -17.01 -14.78
CA SER A 120 3.65 -16.68 -15.75
C SER A 120 4.99 -17.38 -15.48
N SER A 121 5.36 -17.63 -14.24
CA SER A 121 6.68 -18.16 -13.86
C SER A 121 6.63 -19.51 -13.15
N GLY A 122 5.44 -20.00 -12.79
CA GLY A 122 5.26 -21.20 -11.96
C GLY A 122 5.71 -21.06 -10.50
N VAL A 123 6.41 -19.99 -10.17
CA VAL A 123 6.96 -19.73 -8.84
C VAL A 123 6.39 -18.41 -8.32
N THR A 124 5.90 -18.41 -7.09
CA THR A 124 5.42 -17.20 -6.42
C THR A 124 6.44 -16.70 -5.42
N THR A 125 6.63 -15.39 -5.37
CA THR A 125 7.48 -14.72 -4.39
C THR A 125 6.97 -14.94 -2.97
N PHE A 126 5.65 -14.84 -2.78
CA PHE A 126 4.97 -15.09 -1.50
C PHE A 126 4.10 -16.34 -1.55
N SER A 127 3.79 -16.91 -0.38
CA SER A 127 2.89 -18.06 -0.26
C SER A 127 1.48 -17.72 -0.77
N MET A 128 0.94 -18.55 -1.66
CA MET A 128 -0.45 -18.39 -2.15
C MET A 128 -1.48 -18.48 -1.02
N LYS A 129 -1.22 -19.25 0.04
CA LYS A 129 -2.12 -19.31 1.21
C LYS A 129 -2.21 -17.95 1.91
N TRP A 130 -1.09 -17.24 2.01
CA TRP A 130 -1.06 -15.87 2.53
C TRP A 130 -1.81 -14.89 1.62
N ALA A 131 -1.67 -15.04 0.31
CA ALA A 131 -2.40 -14.25 -0.67
C ALA A 131 -3.93 -14.48 -0.59
N TYR A 132 -4.38 -15.73 -0.40
CA TYR A 132 -5.80 -16.03 -0.17
C TYR A 132 -6.33 -15.40 1.13
N LEU A 133 -5.54 -15.40 2.21
CA LEU A 133 -5.92 -14.68 3.43
C LEU A 133 -6.06 -13.18 3.16
N GLY A 134 -5.16 -12.59 2.37
CA GLY A 134 -5.29 -11.21 1.88
C GLY A 134 -6.57 -10.99 1.07
N LEU A 135 -6.92 -11.92 0.17
CA LEU A 135 -8.17 -11.82 -0.58
C LEU A 135 -9.40 -11.83 0.34
N VAL A 136 -9.42 -12.68 1.38
CA VAL A 136 -10.52 -12.70 2.37
C VAL A 136 -10.60 -11.35 3.08
N LEU A 137 -9.46 -10.79 3.52
CA LEU A 137 -9.39 -9.44 4.10
C LEU A 137 -9.95 -8.38 3.15
N GLY A 138 -9.59 -8.45 1.86
CA GLY A 138 -10.09 -7.54 0.84
C GLY A 138 -11.60 -7.62 0.62
N VAL A 139 -12.15 -8.84 0.57
CA VAL A 139 -13.61 -9.04 0.44
C VAL A 139 -14.36 -8.53 1.68
N LEU A 140 -13.85 -8.79 2.88
CA LEU A 140 -14.44 -8.26 4.12
C LEU A 140 -14.37 -6.73 4.16
N SER A 141 -13.26 -6.13 3.75
CA SER A 141 -13.14 -4.67 3.65
C SER A 141 -14.15 -4.09 2.64
N LEU A 142 -14.40 -4.78 1.52
CA LEU A 142 -15.43 -4.36 0.57
C LEU A 142 -16.85 -4.46 1.17
N ILE A 143 -17.12 -5.50 1.96
CA ILE A 143 -18.40 -5.62 2.68
C ILE A 143 -18.54 -4.48 3.70
N ALA A 144 -17.49 -4.13 4.45
CA ALA A 144 -17.49 -3.00 5.36
C ALA A 144 -17.76 -1.67 4.64
N PHE A 145 -17.09 -1.43 3.51
CA PHE A 145 -17.35 -0.27 2.65
C PHE A 145 -18.81 -0.18 2.21
N LEU A 146 -19.38 -1.30 1.72
CA LEU A 146 -20.78 -1.34 1.29
C LEU A 146 -21.74 -1.12 2.46
N ALA A 147 -21.48 -1.73 3.63
CA ALA A 147 -22.29 -1.55 4.83
C ALA A 147 -22.27 -0.09 5.28
N ASP A 148 -21.12 0.57 5.26
CA ASP A 148 -20.97 1.96 5.63
C ASP A 148 -21.67 2.90 4.63
N THR A 149 -21.49 2.64 3.34
CA THR A 149 -22.13 3.40 2.26
C THR A 149 -23.66 3.25 2.27
N LEU A 150 -24.18 2.04 2.56
CA LEU A 150 -25.60 1.74 2.57
C LEU A 150 -26.26 1.94 3.94
N ARG A 151 -25.59 2.55 4.89
CA ARG A 151 -26.07 2.81 6.25
C ARG A 151 -27.38 3.60 6.28
N PHE A 152 -27.65 4.41 5.27
CA PHE A 152 -28.90 5.15 5.13
C PHE A 152 -30.14 4.25 4.93
N LEU A 153 -29.96 3.01 4.41
CA LEU A 153 -31.06 2.07 4.19
C LEU A 153 -31.53 1.45 5.51
N SER A 154 -30.62 1.11 6.40
CA SER A 154 -30.91 0.57 7.72
C SER A 154 -29.72 0.80 8.67
N TRP A 155 -29.81 1.87 9.46
CA TRP A 155 -28.73 2.25 10.36
C TRP A 155 -28.29 1.12 11.29
N ARG A 156 -29.27 0.46 11.96
CA ARG A 156 -28.95 -0.58 12.93
C ARG A 156 -28.29 -1.79 12.32
N LEU A 157 -28.83 -2.30 11.21
CA LEU A 157 -28.30 -3.48 10.55
C LEU A 157 -26.93 -3.23 9.96
N MET A 158 -26.79 -2.14 9.20
CA MET A 158 -25.54 -1.81 8.49
C MET A 158 -24.42 -1.46 9.47
N SER A 159 -24.70 -0.71 10.52
CA SER A 159 -23.71 -0.39 11.56
C SER A 159 -23.28 -1.64 12.36
N SER A 160 -24.20 -2.58 12.64
CA SER A 160 -23.85 -3.83 13.30
C SER A 160 -22.99 -4.73 12.39
N LEU A 161 -23.32 -4.79 11.10
CA LEU A 161 -22.56 -5.55 10.10
C LEU A 161 -21.15 -4.98 9.94
N GLU A 162 -21.03 -3.67 9.75
CA GLU A 162 -19.75 -2.99 9.67
C GLU A 162 -18.90 -3.23 10.91
N MET A 163 -19.44 -3.02 12.11
CA MET A 163 -18.73 -3.24 13.36
C MET A 163 -18.24 -4.69 13.49
N PHE A 164 -19.08 -5.68 13.17
CA PHE A 164 -18.68 -7.08 13.20
C PHE A 164 -17.55 -7.38 12.24
N VAL A 165 -17.66 -6.90 10.99
CA VAL A 165 -16.64 -7.08 9.97
C VAL A 165 -15.34 -6.34 10.35
N ALA A 166 -15.44 -5.13 10.89
CA ALA A 166 -14.30 -4.35 11.35
C ALA A 166 -13.53 -5.07 12.46
N ILE A 167 -14.24 -5.60 13.48
CA ILE A 167 -13.62 -6.39 14.55
C ILE A 167 -12.92 -7.63 14.01
N LEU A 168 -13.60 -8.42 13.18
CA LEU A 168 -13.05 -9.64 12.58
C LEU A 168 -11.82 -9.33 11.71
N ASN A 169 -11.93 -8.32 10.89
CA ASN A 169 -10.87 -7.91 9.97
C ASN A 169 -9.66 -7.34 10.72
N THR A 170 -9.87 -6.36 11.59
CA THR A 170 -8.79 -5.57 12.20
C THR A 170 -8.16 -6.29 13.40
N LEU A 171 -8.95 -6.97 14.24
CA LEU A 171 -8.42 -7.57 15.47
C LEU A 171 -7.96 -9.02 15.28
N ILE A 172 -8.47 -9.74 14.29
CA ILE A 172 -8.19 -11.16 14.13
C ILE A 172 -7.39 -11.42 12.85
N LEU A 173 -7.98 -11.15 11.69
CA LEU A 173 -7.41 -11.57 10.41
C LEU A 173 -6.18 -10.74 10.00
N PHE A 174 -6.23 -9.44 10.20
CA PHE A 174 -5.12 -8.55 9.86
C PHE A 174 -3.84 -8.82 10.68
N PRO A 175 -3.86 -8.96 12.00
CA PRO A 175 -2.69 -9.37 12.77
C PRO A 175 -2.11 -10.73 12.30
N VAL A 176 -2.98 -11.70 12.00
CA VAL A 176 -2.53 -13.01 11.47
C VAL A 176 -1.85 -12.83 10.12
N TRP A 177 -2.39 -12.02 9.23
CA TRP A 177 -1.82 -11.72 7.92
C TRP A 177 -0.45 -11.04 8.04
N LEU A 178 -0.32 -10.04 8.95
CA LEU A 178 0.97 -9.36 9.22
C LEU A 178 2.01 -10.28 9.83
N LEU A 179 1.62 -11.10 10.82
CA LEU A 179 2.54 -12.07 11.44
C LEU A 179 3.05 -13.09 10.42
N TRP A 180 2.17 -13.52 9.52
CA TRP A 180 2.55 -14.43 8.45
C TRP A 180 3.48 -13.75 7.44
N LEU A 181 3.23 -12.50 7.07
CA LEU A 181 4.13 -11.69 6.26
C LEU A 181 5.51 -11.60 6.92
N GLY A 182 5.55 -11.24 8.21
CA GLY A 182 6.79 -11.14 8.98
C GLY A 182 7.63 -12.42 8.98
N ARG A 183 6.98 -13.60 8.93
CA ARG A 183 7.67 -14.89 8.82
C ARG A 183 8.22 -15.18 7.42
N GLN A 184 7.65 -14.58 6.37
CA GLN A 184 8.11 -14.80 5.00
C GLN A 184 9.26 -13.86 4.61
N LEU A 185 9.30 -12.63 5.14
CA LEU A 185 10.30 -11.62 4.79
C LEU A 185 11.76 -12.07 4.97
N PRO A 186 12.17 -12.71 6.10
CA PRO A 186 13.56 -13.17 6.26
C PRO A 186 13.97 -14.22 5.23
N ARG A 187 13.05 -15.13 4.85
CA ARG A 187 13.30 -16.15 3.84
C ARG A 187 13.49 -15.55 2.45
N LEU A 188 12.69 -14.53 2.12
CA LEU A 188 12.79 -13.81 0.86
C LEU A 188 14.10 -13.02 0.80
N ARG A 189 14.47 -12.36 1.88
CA ARG A 189 15.73 -11.63 1.98
C ARG A 189 16.93 -12.55 1.75
N ALA A 190 16.99 -13.68 2.43
CA ALA A 190 18.08 -14.67 2.27
C ALA A 190 18.17 -15.15 0.81
N LYS A 191 17.02 -15.41 0.15
CA LYS A 191 16.98 -15.82 -1.25
C LYS A 191 17.53 -14.73 -2.19
N TYR A 192 17.16 -13.46 -1.98
CA TYR A 192 17.66 -12.34 -2.80
C TYR A 192 19.15 -12.08 -2.58
N GLU A 193 19.65 -12.22 -1.36
CA GLU A 193 21.07 -12.12 -1.05
C GLU A 193 21.86 -13.24 -1.75
N GLU A 194 21.34 -14.47 -1.77
CA GLU A 194 21.96 -15.60 -2.48
C GLU A 194 21.98 -15.41 -3.99
N GLU A 195 20.86 -14.95 -4.59
CA GLU A 195 20.79 -14.65 -6.02
C GLU A 195 21.70 -13.48 -6.42
N SER A 196 21.84 -12.47 -5.57
CA SER A 196 22.75 -11.34 -5.82
C SER A 196 24.19 -11.79 -5.80
N ASN A 197 24.57 -12.57 -4.79
CA ASN A 197 25.94 -13.12 -4.65
C ASN A 197 26.28 -14.09 -5.80
N SER A 198 25.33 -14.87 -6.30
CA SER A 198 25.57 -15.77 -7.45
C SER A 198 25.82 -14.98 -8.74
N LYS A 199 25.06 -13.93 -9.00
CA LYS A 199 25.25 -13.04 -10.18
C LYS A 199 26.59 -12.30 -10.12
N GLU A 200 27.00 -11.86 -8.94
CA GLU A 200 28.30 -11.22 -8.74
C GLU A 200 29.45 -12.20 -9.02
N ARG A 201 29.36 -13.45 -8.56
CA ARG A 201 30.32 -14.50 -8.84
C ARG A 201 30.39 -14.83 -10.34
N GLU A 202 29.23 -14.92 -11.01
CA GLU A 202 29.19 -15.13 -12.46
C GLU A 202 29.85 -13.97 -13.22
N ALA A 203 29.56 -12.72 -12.84
CA ALA A 203 30.18 -11.54 -13.45
C ALA A 203 31.71 -11.53 -13.28
N LEU A 204 32.21 -11.91 -12.10
CA LEU A 204 33.65 -12.04 -11.83
C LEU A 204 34.28 -13.15 -12.65
N THR A 205 33.63 -14.30 -12.82
CA THR A 205 34.16 -15.42 -13.63
C THR A 205 34.18 -15.09 -15.11
N VAL A 206 33.21 -14.37 -15.63
CA VAL A 206 33.18 -13.89 -17.04
C VAL A 206 34.26 -12.83 -17.27
N GLY A 207 34.46 -11.90 -16.31
CA GLY A 207 35.51 -10.90 -16.37
C GLY A 207 36.90 -11.48 -16.40
N LEU A 208 37.19 -12.51 -15.60
CA LEU A 208 38.45 -13.22 -15.57
C LEU A 208 38.69 -14.11 -16.80
N GLY A 209 37.62 -14.55 -17.48
CA GLY A 209 37.70 -15.32 -18.73
C GLY A 209 38.13 -14.48 -19.93
N ASN A 210 37.68 -13.22 -19.98
CA ASN A 210 38.02 -12.31 -21.09
C ASN A 210 39.46 -11.79 -21.04
N ASP A 211 40.08 -11.72 -19.86
CA ASP A 211 41.48 -11.27 -19.74
C ASP A 211 42.48 -12.33 -20.23
N LYS A 212 42.08 -13.62 -20.23
CA LYS A 212 42.94 -14.71 -20.71
C LYS A 212 42.97 -14.84 -22.25
N THR A 213 41.99 -14.32 -22.95
CA THR A 213 41.94 -14.38 -24.43
C THR A 213 42.68 -13.21 -25.11
N ASN A 214 42.98 -12.14 -24.38
CA ASN A 214 43.71 -10.99 -24.92
C ASN A 214 45.25 -11.08 -24.76
N ASN A 215 45.77 -12.14 -24.10
CA ASN A 215 47.17 -12.39 -23.97
C ASN A 215 47.64 -13.53 -24.92
N ALA A 216 47.21 -13.56 -26.17
CA ALA A 216 47.88 -14.35 -27.20
C ALA A 216 49.21 -13.65 -27.58
N PRO A 217 50.36 -14.32 -27.45
CA PRO A 217 51.63 -13.69 -27.71
C PRO A 217 51.85 -13.54 -29.24
N GLY A 218 52.03 -12.32 -29.66
CA GLY A 218 52.92 -12.00 -30.75
C GLY A 218 52.41 -12.25 -32.15
N GLU A 219 51.69 -11.32 -32.73
CA GLU A 219 51.91 -11.00 -34.14
C GLU A 219 52.98 -9.90 -34.18
N SER A 220 54.19 -10.35 -34.58
CA SER A 220 55.29 -9.48 -34.95
C SER A 220 54.86 -8.60 -36.11
N PHE A 221 54.76 -7.32 -35.84
CA PHE A 221 54.66 -6.30 -36.90
C PHE A 221 55.98 -6.32 -37.69
N VAL A 222 55.95 -6.88 -38.89
CA VAL A 222 57.00 -6.68 -39.95
C VAL A 222 56.74 -5.27 -40.44
N ILE A 223 57.68 -4.38 -40.10
CA ILE A 223 57.77 -3.07 -40.71
C ILE A 223 58.43 -3.32 -42.11
N GLU A 224 57.66 -3.31 -43.17
CA GLU A 224 58.17 -3.15 -44.55
C GLU A 224 58.60 -1.69 -44.74
N ASP A 225 59.88 -1.48 -44.72
CA ASP A 225 60.56 -0.27 -45.24
C ASP A 225 60.36 -0.20 -46.78
N ASP A 226 59.36 0.55 -47.20
CA ASP A 226 59.32 1.01 -48.60
C ASP A 226 60.16 2.30 -48.72
N ALA A 227 61.42 2.07 -49.07
CA ALA A 227 62.34 3.10 -49.56
C ALA A 227 61.94 3.54 -50.96
N GLU A 228 61.90 4.83 -51.09
CA GLU A 228 62.29 5.62 -52.31
C GLU A 228 61.89 5.09 -53.70
N ASN A 229 61.09 5.85 -54.37
CA ASN A 229 61.46 6.22 -55.76
C ASN A 229 60.95 7.64 -56.05
N GLU A 230 61.91 8.57 -56.02
CA GLU A 230 61.89 9.79 -56.84
C GLU A 230 62.00 9.40 -58.34
N ASN A 231 61.19 10.06 -59.13
CA ASN A 231 61.50 10.60 -60.45
C ASN A 231 60.28 10.69 -61.39
N GLY A 232 60.02 11.89 -61.91
CA GLY A 232 59.12 12.15 -63.01
C GLY A 232 58.16 13.31 -62.82
#